data_10269b532ce79741f2d3a69b1e152728
#
_entry.id   10269b532ce79741f2d3a69b1e152728
#
_cell.length_a   1.000
_cell.length_b   1.000
_cell.length_c   1.000
_cell.angle_alpha   90.00
_cell.angle_beta   90.00
_cell.angle_gamma   90.00
#
_symmetry.space_group_name_H-M   'P 1'
#
loop_
_entity.id
_entity.type
_entity.pdbx_description
1 polymer ?
#
loop_
_entity_poly.entity_id
_entity_poly.type
_entity_poly.pdbx_seq_one_letter_code
_entity_poly.pdbx_strand_id
1 'polypeptide(L)'
;MKTVAARMDAEGDRGRRPTRSSREPVLTWTLGLGVLGVIALLILSLMVGEYSILDNEDGWTMFFTTRVPRTIALVLAGAAMAMSGLVMQLLTQNRFVEPTTTGTTEWAGLGLLFSLILFPHASVLVKMVISVAFAFIGTMVFFAFLRRVALRSSLIVPIIGIMLGAVVSAV
;
A
#
# COMPACT_ATOMS: atom_id res chain seq x y z
N MET A 1 -49.05 -41.25 13.29
CA MET A 1 -47.63 -40.96 12.99
C MET A 1 -47.39 -40.20 11.68
N LYS A 2 -48.24 -40.28 10.66
CA LYS A 2 -48.06 -39.55 9.38
C LYS A 2 -48.36 -38.04 9.44
N THR A 3 -49.14 -37.54 10.37
CA THR A 3 -49.55 -36.12 10.49
C THR A 3 -48.49 -35.22 11.16
N VAL A 4 -47.59 -35.78 11.95
CA VAL A 4 -46.53 -35.04 12.66
C VAL A 4 -45.37 -34.77 11.70
N ALA A 5 -45.02 -35.73 10.85
CA ALA A 5 -43.94 -35.58 9.85
C ALA A 5 -44.26 -34.49 8.81
N ALA A 6 -45.50 -34.43 8.31
CA ALA A 6 -45.92 -33.40 7.35
C ALA A 6 -45.95 -31.98 7.93
N ARG A 7 -46.03 -31.84 9.27
CA ARG A 7 -45.95 -30.53 9.95
C ARG A 7 -44.53 -30.03 10.10
N MET A 8 -43.57 -30.95 10.31
CA MET A 8 -42.14 -30.60 10.44
C MET A 8 -41.54 -30.19 9.08
N ASP A 9 -42.01 -30.83 7.99
CA ASP A 9 -41.53 -30.44 6.63
C ASP A 9 -42.05 -29.07 6.19
N ALA A 10 -43.29 -28.69 6.65
CA ALA A 10 -43.86 -27.37 6.34
C ALA A 10 -43.27 -26.22 7.16
N GLU A 11 -42.64 -26.52 8.28
CA GLU A 11 -42.01 -25.52 9.16
C GLU A 11 -40.52 -25.28 8.78
N GLY A 12 -39.87 -26.29 8.19
CA GLY A 12 -38.47 -26.18 7.70
C GLY A 12 -38.28 -25.29 6.46
N ASP A 13 -39.33 -25.06 5.66
CA ASP A 13 -39.25 -24.28 4.42
C ASP A 13 -39.52 -22.77 4.63
N ARG A 14 -40.02 -22.35 5.79
CA ARG A 14 -40.26 -20.91 6.07
C ARG A 14 -39.03 -20.10 6.46
N GLY A 15 -37.89 -20.74 6.63
CA GLY A 15 -36.64 -20.09 7.07
C GLY A 15 -35.67 -19.63 5.97
N ARG A 16 -35.85 -20.06 4.75
CA ARG A 16 -35.00 -19.64 3.63
C ARG A 16 -35.55 -18.43 2.92
N ARG A 17 -35.54 -17.27 3.57
CA ARG A 17 -35.56 -16.01 2.84
C ARG A 17 -34.24 -15.92 2.06
N PRO A 18 -34.28 -15.78 0.72
CA PRO A 18 -33.07 -15.46 0.00
C PRO A 18 -32.58 -14.13 0.57
N THR A 19 -31.41 -14.15 1.22
CA THR A 19 -30.68 -12.94 1.55
C THR A 19 -30.35 -12.25 0.24
N ARG A 20 -31.27 -11.40 -0.22
CA ARG A 20 -31.01 -10.43 -1.27
C ARG A 20 -29.86 -9.60 -0.72
N SER A 21 -28.64 -9.89 -1.19
CA SER A 21 -27.49 -9.02 -1.06
C SER A 21 -27.90 -7.71 -1.73
N SER A 22 -28.53 -6.83 -0.99
CA SER A 22 -28.67 -5.44 -1.35
C SER A 22 -27.24 -4.90 -1.32
N ARG A 23 -26.60 -4.87 -2.48
CA ARG A 23 -25.37 -4.07 -2.66
C ARG A 23 -25.77 -2.66 -2.33
N GLU A 24 -25.40 -2.26 -1.13
CA GLU A 24 -25.72 -0.95 -0.57
C GLU A 24 -25.29 0.12 -1.58
N PRO A 25 -26.19 0.95 -2.12
CA PRO A 25 -25.83 2.01 -3.07
C PRO A 25 -24.86 3.03 -2.47
N VAL A 26 -24.80 3.06 -1.15
CA VAL A 26 -23.86 3.89 -0.37
C VAL A 26 -22.40 3.58 -0.69
N LEU A 27 -22.04 2.29 -0.90
CA LEU A 27 -20.66 1.90 -1.24
C LEU A 27 -20.26 2.42 -2.62
N THR A 28 -21.18 2.43 -3.57
CA THR A 28 -20.92 2.92 -4.94
C THR A 28 -20.76 4.43 -4.96
N TRP A 29 -21.55 5.15 -4.17
CA TRP A 29 -21.47 6.62 -4.08
C TRP A 29 -20.19 7.10 -3.39
N THR A 30 -19.79 6.47 -2.28
CA THR A 30 -18.55 6.79 -1.57
C THR A 30 -17.32 6.48 -2.41
N LEU A 31 -17.31 5.37 -3.16
CA LEU A 31 -16.26 5.05 -4.12
C LEU A 31 -16.19 6.09 -5.25
N GLY A 32 -17.35 6.49 -5.79
CA GLY A 32 -17.43 7.54 -6.82
C GLY A 32 -16.86 8.87 -6.35
N LEU A 33 -17.22 9.31 -5.14
CA LEU A 33 -16.67 10.52 -4.53
C LEU A 33 -15.15 10.39 -4.28
N GLY A 34 -14.68 9.22 -3.84
CA GLY A 34 -13.26 8.96 -3.64
C GLY A 34 -12.46 9.07 -4.94
N VAL A 35 -12.94 8.43 -6.01
CA VAL A 35 -12.30 8.51 -7.33
C VAL A 35 -12.31 9.94 -7.86
N LEU A 36 -13.42 10.65 -7.74
CA LEU A 36 -13.53 12.05 -8.15
C LEU A 36 -12.56 12.95 -7.38
N GLY A 37 -12.43 12.71 -6.06
CA GLY A 37 -11.44 13.40 -5.21
C GLY A 37 -10.01 13.16 -5.65
N VAL A 38 -9.65 11.92 -5.97
CA VAL A 38 -8.31 11.58 -6.48
C VAL A 38 -8.05 12.27 -7.82
N ILE A 39 -9.01 12.25 -8.75
CA ILE A 39 -8.88 12.92 -10.04
C ILE A 39 -8.70 14.42 -9.85
N ALA A 40 -9.49 15.05 -8.99
CA ALA A 40 -9.37 16.48 -8.68
C ALA A 40 -7.98 16.82 -8.10
N LEU A 41 -7.46 16.01 -7.18
CA LEU A 41 -6.12 16.19 -6.61
C LEU A 41 -5.01 16.00 -7.65
N LEU A 42 -5.16 15.06 -8.57
CA LEU A 42 -4.21 14.86 -9.67
C LEU A 42 -4.18 16.07 -10.61
N ILE A 43 -5.36 16.59 -10.98
CA ILE A 43 -5.46 17.80 -11.80
C ILE A 43 -4.84 18.99 -11.06
N LEU A 44 -5.15 19.16 -9.79
CA LEU A 44 -4.56 20.21 -8.96
C LEU A 44 -3.04 20.08 -8.87
N SER A 45 -2.52 18.87 -8.69
CA SER A 45 -1.07 18.58 -8.66
C SER A 45 -0.37 18.95 -9.96
N LEU A 46 -1.04 18.79 -11.11
CA LEU A 46 -0.51 19.19 -12.40
C LEU A 46 -0.57 20.73 -12.62
N MET A 47 -1.60 21.38 -12.09
CA MET A 47 -1.81 22.82 -12.26
C MET A 47 -0.98 23.66 -11.29
N VAL A 48 -0.82 23.19 -10.05
CA VAL A 48 -0.06 23.92 -9.02
C VAL A 48 1.43 23.60 -9.15
N GLY A 49 2.23 24.62 -9.44
CA GLY A 49 3.70 24.52 -9.53
C GLY A 49 4.32 25.90 -9.52
N GLU A 50 5.59 25.96 -9.14
CA GLU A 50 6.36 27.18 -8.92
C GLU A 50 6.56 28.00 -10.23
N TYR A 51 6.42 27.36 -11.41
CA TYR A 51 6.51 28.02 -12.71
C TYR A 51 5.13 28.09 -13.36
N SER A 52 4.73 29.29 -13.82
CA SER A 52 3.52 29.46 -14.61
C SER A 52 3.73 28.89 -16.03
N ILE A 53 2.82 28.02 -16.44
CA ILE A 53 2.87 27.35 -17.76
C ILE A 53 2.63 28.36 -18.88
N LEU A 54 1.93 29.45 -18.58
CA LEU A 54 1.41 30.43 -19.57
C LEU A 54 2.37 31.59 -19.82
N ASP A 55 3.30 31.89 -18.89
CA ASP A 55 4.13 33.10 -18.96
C ASP A 55 5.56 32.84 -19.46
N ASN A 56 5.97 31.59 -19.65
CA ASN A 56 7.33 31.24 -20.08
C ASN A 56 7.32 30.46 -21.40
N GLU A 57 8.23 30.81 -22.31
CA GLU A 57 8.42 30.12 -23.58
C GLU A 57 8.73 28.61 -23.42
N ASP A 58 9.38 28.22 -22.30
CA ASP A 58 9.69 26.84 -21.94
C ASP A 58 8.66 26.17 -21.03
N GLY A 59 7.52 26.79 -20.76
CA GLY A 59 6.51 26.29 -19.82
C GLY A 59 6.01 24.87 -20.15
N TRP A 60 5.80 24.57 -21.41
CA TRP A 60 5.38 23.24 -21.86
C TRP A 60 6.47 22.18 -21.71
N THR A 61 7.72 22.52 -22.01
CA THR A 61 8.85 21.61 -21.82
C THR A 61 9.04 21.26 -20.35
N MET A 62 8.95 22.24 -19.47
CA MET A 62 8.98 22.03 -18.01
C MET A 62 7.81 21.19 -17.51
N PHE A 63 6.62 21.40 -18.05
CA PHE A 63 5.43 20.61 -17.69
C PHE A 63 5.65 19.11 -17.99
N PHE A 64 6.06 18.77 -19.19
CA PHE A 64 6.28 17.37 -19.58
C PHE A 64 7.52 16.75 -18.96
N THR A 65 8.55 17.52 -18.65
CA THR A 65 9.82 17.00 -18.12
C THR A 65 9.79 16.82 -16.60
N THR A 66 9.02 17.64 -15.88
CA THR A 66 9.02 17.63 -14.42
C THR A 66 7.67 17.22 -13.81
N ARG A 67 6.56 17.86 -14.22
CA ARG A 67 5.27 17.65 -13.55
C ARG A 67 4.62 16.32 -13.91
N VAL A 68 4.62 15.97 -15.19
CA VAL A 68 4.00 14.72 -15.67
C VAL A 68 4.72 13.50 -15.09
N PRO A 69 6.06 13.35 -15.18
CA PRO A 69 6.75 12.21 -14.59
C PRO A 69 6.59 12.11 -13.08
N ARG A 70 6.63 13.25 -12.37
CA ARG A 70 6.39 13.28 -10.93
C ARG A 70 5.00 12.78 -10.56
N THR A 71 3.97 13.22 -11.27
CA THR A 71 2.58 12.81 -11.01
C THR A 71 2.39 11.33 -11.31
N ILE A 72 2.95 10.82 -12.41
CA ILE A 72 2.94 9.39 -12.74
C ILE A 72 3.65 8.58 -11.66
N ALA A 73 4.82 9.02 -11.20
CA ALA A 73 5.56 8.36 -10.13
C ALA A 73 4.76 8.29 -8.82
N LEU A 74 4.06 9.38 -8.45
CA LEU A 74 3.18 9.41 -7.28
C LEU A 74 2.02 8.42 -7.38
N VAL A 75 1.37 8.34 -8.55
CA VAL A 75 0.26 7.40 -8.78
C VAL A 75 0.77 5.96 -8.70
N LEU A 76 1.89 5.65 -9.36
CA LEU A 76 2.48 4.31 -9.34
C LEU A 76 2.94 3.91 -7.93
N ALA A 77 3.59 4.83 -7.19
CA ALA A 77 3.99 4.58 -5.81
C ALA A 77 2.78 4.35 -4.90
N GLY A 78 1.74 5.18 -5.00
CA GLY A 78 0.51 5.02 -4.24
C GLY A 78 -0.20 3.70 -4.54
N ALA A 79 -0.29 3.31 -5.81
CA ALA A 79 -0.86 2.03 -6.21
C ALA A 79 -0.05 0.84 -5.67
N ALA A 80 1.29 0.90 -5.77
CA ALA A 80 2.17 -0.14 -5.24
C ALA A 80 2.03 -0.27 -3.72
N MET A 81 1.96 0.86 -2.99
CA MET A 81 1.74 0.88 -1.54
C MET A 81 0.38 0.30 -1.15
N ALA A 82 -0.68 0.63 -1.88
CA ALA A 82 -2.01 0.10 -1.63
C ALA A 82 -2.07 -1.42 -1.84
N MET A 83 -1.46 -1.92 -2.91
CA MET A 83 -1.36 -3.36 -3.19
C MET A 83 -0.54 -4.09 -2.12
N SER A 84 0.63 -3.56 -1.76
CA SER A 84 1.48 -4.14 -0.72
C SER A 84 0.76 -4.15 0.63
N GLY A 85 0.04 -3.08 0.97
CA GLY A 85 -0.78 -2.99 2.19
C GLY A 85 -1.85 -4.06 2.24
N LEU A 86 -2.59 -4.23 1.15
CA LEU A 86 -3.62 -5.27 1.06
C LEU A 86 -3.03 -6.68 1.23
N VAL A 87 -1.92 -6.97 0.56
CA VAL A 87 -1.23 -8.27 0.70
C VAL A 87 -0.79 -8.49 2.13
N MET A 88 -0.18 -7.48 2.77
CA MET A 88 0.26 -7.58 4.17
C MET A 88 -0.91 -7.82 5.13
N GLN A 89 -2.02 -7.09 4.96
CA GLN A 89 -3.23 -7.28 5.78
C GLN A 89 -3.82 -8.68 5.63
N LEU A 90 -3.82 -9.24 4.42
CA LEU A 90 -4.30 -10.59 4.15
C LEU A 90 -3.37 -11.66 4.76
N LEU A 91 -2.06 -11.49 4.64
CA LEU A 91 -1.07 -12.42 5.18
C LEU A 91 -1.08 -12.45 6.72
N THR A 92 -1.23 -11.28 7.34
CA THR A 92 -1.19 -11.14 8.79
C THR A 92 -2.55 -11.30 9.44
N GLN A 93 -3.62 -11.35 8.65
CA GLN A 93 -5.01 -11.35 9.13
C GLN A 93 -5.29 -10.16 10.07
N ASN A 94 -4.63 -9.02 9.81
CA ASN A 94 -4.71 -7.83 10.63
C ASN A 94 -4.85 -6.58 9.75
N ARG A 95 -5.95 -5.84 9.91
CA ARG A 95 -6.26 -4.62 9.15
C ARG A 95 -5.36 -3.42 9.49
N PHE A 96 -4.67 -3.47 10.62
CA PHE A 96 -3.82 -2.37 11.09
C PHE A 96 -2.37 -2.47 10.61
N VAL A 97 -2.03 -3.52 9.86
CA VAL A 97 -0.67 -3.68 9.33
C VAL A 97 -0.50 -2.88 8.05
N GLU A 98 0.53 -2.07 8.02
CA GLU A 98 0.97 -1.30 6.86
C GLU A 98 2.19 -1.96 6.19
N PRO A 99 2.46 -1.71 4.90
CA PRO A 99 3.65 -2.25 4.23
C PRO A 99 4.95 -1.79 4.90
N THR A 100 4.97 -0.58 5.45
CA THR A 100 6.12 0.02 6.13
C THR A 100 6.44 -0.62 7.48
N THR A 101 5.45 -1.27 8.12
CA THR A 101 5.66 -1.96 9.41
C THR A 101 6.63 -3.14 9.33
N THR A 102 7.07 -3.54 8.13
CA THR A 102 8.10 -4.56 7.94
C THR A 102 9.53 -4.03 8.06
N GLY A 103 9.70 -2.73 8.26
CA GLY A 103 11.01 -2.07 8.30
C GLY A 103 11.64 -1.85 6.92
N THR A 104 10.89 -2.01 5.83
CA THR A 104 11.42 -1.88 4.46
C THR A 104 11.91 -0.48 4.13
N THR A 105 11.27 0.56 4.67
CA THR A 105 11.68 1.97 4.49
C THR A 105 13.01 2.27 5.17
N GLU A 106 13.25 1.73 6.34
CA GLU A 106 14.49 1.87 7.10
C GLU A 106 15.64 1.18 6.37
N TRP A 107 15.41 -0.03 5.87
CA TRP A 107 16.39 -0.73 5.04
C TRP A 107 16.67 -0.01 3.71
N ALA A 108 15.66 0.55 3.06
CA ALA A 108 15.86 1.38 1.87
C ALA A 108 16.68 2.63 2.18
N GLY A 109 16.41 3.30 3.31
CA GLY A 109 17.17 4.44 3.82
C GLY A 109 18.63 4.09 4.09
N LEU A 110 18.89 2.96 4.74
CA LEU A 110 20.22 2.44 4.96
C LEU A 110 20.96 2.19 3.63
N GLY A 111 20.29 1.61 2.63
CA GLY A 111 20.83 1.40 1.30
C GLY A 111 21.17 2.71 0.58
N LEU A 112 20.32 3.73 0.75
CA LEU A 112 20.58 5.07 0.22
C LEU A 112 21.80 5.69 0.90
N LEU A 113 21.87 5.65 2.23
CA LEU A 113 23.00 6.14 3.00
C LEU A 113 24.30 5.43 2.60
N PHE A 114 24.27 4.10 2.52
CA PHE A 114 25.40 3.30 2.05
C PHE A 114 25.87 3.74 0.66
N SER A 115 24.94 3.98 -0.26
CA SER A 115 25.27 4.42 -1.62
C SER A 115 25.87 5.83 -1.66
N LEU A 116 25.43 6.72 -0.77
CA LEU A 116 25.96 8.09 -0.68
C LEU A 116 27.38 8.12 -0.14
N ILE A 117 27.71 7.23 0.80
CA ILE A 117 29.06 7.15 1.41
C ILE A 117 30.05 6.47 0.46
N LEU A 118 29.71 5.32 -0.10
CA LEU A 118 30.65 4.54 -0.92
C LEU A 118 30.71 5.01 -2.39
N PHE A 119 29.59 5.52 -2.92
CA PHE A 119 29.48 5.93 -4.32
C PHE A 119 28.89 7.34 -4.44
N PRO A 120 29.54 8.39 -3.91
CA PRO A 120 28.97 9.75 -3.87
C PRO A 120 28.65 10.29 -5.26
N HIS A 121 29.48 9.95 -6.26
CA HIS A 121 29.35 10.39 -7.64
C HIS A 121 28.46 9.48 -8.52
N ALA A 122 27.88 8.41 -7.95
CA ALA A 122 26.99 7.52 -8.71
C ALA A 122 25.71 8.26 -9.13
N SER A 123 25.18 7.86 -10.29
CA SER A 123 23.92 8.41 -10.79
C SER A 123 22.76 8.10 -9.82
N VAL A 124 21.72 8.90 -9.90
CA VAL A 124 20.49 8.71 -9.07
C VAL A 124 19.93 7.31 -9.28
N LEU A 125 19.96 6.78 -10.50
CA LEU A 125 19.48 5.45 -10.82
C LEU A 125 20.23 4.35 -10.05
N VAL A 126 21.57 4.45 -9.96
CA VAL A 126 22.39 3.48 -9.22
C VAL A 126 22.05 3.53 -7.72
N LYS A 127 21.89 4.74 -7.16
CA LYS A 127 21.47 4.92 -5.75
C LYS A 127 20.09 4.31 -5.49
N MET A 128 19.15 4.49 -6.41
CA MET A 128 17.82 3.88 -6.32
C MET A 128 17.90 2.34 -6.33
N VAL A 129 18.68 1.76 -7.25
CA VAL A 129 18.83 0.29 -7.35
C VAL A 129 19.42 -0.28 -6.06
N ILE A 130 20.46 0.38 -5.50
CA ILE A 130 21.04 -0.03 -4.22
C ILE A 130 20.01 0.04 -3.09
N SER A 131 19.23 1.12 -2.99
CA SER A 131 18.18 1.27 -1.97
C SER A 131 17.11 0.17 -2.09
N VAL A 132 16.68 -0.15 -3.30
CA VAL A 132 15.72 -1.23 -3.57
C VAL A 132 16.30 -2.59 -3.19
N ALA A 133 17.58 -2.85 -3.50
CA ALA A 133 18.26 -4.09 -3.11
C ALA A 133 18.31 -4.26 -1.58
N PHE A 134 18.63 -3.19 -0.85
CA PHE A 134 18.62 -3.20 0.61
C PHE A 134 17.21 -3.41 1.17
N ALA A 135 16.18 -2.76 0.62
CA ALA A 135 14.79 -2.97 1.02
C ALA A 135 14.38 -4.44 0.81
N PHE A 136 14.80 -5.05 -0.29
CA PHE A 136 14.55 -6.47 -0.57
C PHE A 136 15.26 -7.37 0.45
N ILE A 137 16.53 -7.11 0.77
CA ILE A 137 17.28 -7.83 1.81
C ILE A 137 16.56 -7.71 3.15
N GLY A 138 16.15 -6.50 3.55
CA GLY A 138 15.39 -6.26 4.78
C GLY A 138 14.10 -7.05 4.83
N THR A 139 13.37 -7.10 3.72
CA THR A 139 12.16 -7.92 3.60
C THR A 139 12.46 -9.41 3.78
N MET A 140 13.55 -9.92 3.20
CA MET A 140 13.97 -11.31 3.38
C MET A 140 14.35 -11.61 4.84
N VAL A 141 15.06 -10.70 5.50
CA VAL A 141 15.40 -10.81 6.93
C VAL A 141 14.12 -10.84 7.77
N PHE A 142 13.18 -9.94 7.51
CA PHE A 142 11.88 -9.93 8.19
C PHE A 142 11.14 -11.26 8.04
N PHE A 143 11.02 -11.80 6.82
CA PHE A 143 10.35 -13.09 6.60
C PHE A 143 11.12 -14.26 7.21
N ALA A 144 12.44 -14.23 7.23
CA ALA A 144 13.26 -15.25 7.89
C ALA A 144 12.99 -15.28 9.40
N PHE A 145 12.88 -14.10 10.01
CA PHE A 145 12.48 -13.97 11.42
C PHE A 145 11.05 -14.48 11.67
N LEU A 146 10.12 -14.06 10.81
CA LEU A 146 8.72 -14.43 10.92
C LEU A 146 8.50 -15.95 10.85
N ARG A 147 9.28 -16.67 10.04
CA ARG A 147 9.24 -18.13 9.94
C ARG A 147 9.67 -18.86 11.20
N ARG A 148 10.52 -18.25 12.04
CA ARG A 148 11.02 -18.83 13.29
C ARG A 148 10.15 -18.53 14.49
N VAL A 149 9.34 -17.49 14.40
CA VAL A 149 8.42 -17.10 15.48
C VAL A 149 7.08 -17.77 15.27
N ALA A 150 6.64 -18.59 16.23
CA ALA A 150 5.32 -19.19 16.17
C ALA A 150 4.26 -18.07 16.26
N LEU A 151 3.55 -17.83 15.17
CA LEU A 151 2.53 -16.78 15.05
C LEU A 151 1.30 -17.16 15.90
N ARG A 152 1.37 -16.95 17.21
CA ARG A 152 0.23 -17.14 18.12
C ARG A 152 -0.68 -15.91 18.21
N SER A 153 -0.26 -14.75 17.68
CA SER A 153 -1.01 -13.50 17.71
C SER A 153 -0.71 -12.64 16.48
N SER A 154 -1.74 -12.07 15.91
CA SER A 154 -1.64 -11.14 14.76
C SER A 154 -0.89 -9.83 15.07
N LEU A 155 -0.67 -9.52 16.35
CA LEU A 155 0.06 -8.34 16.82
C LEU A 155 1.59 -8.53 16.81
N ILE A 156 2.08 -9.77 16.80
CA ILE A 156 3.52 -10.06 16.85
C ILE A 156 4.21 -9.62 15.56
N VAL A 157 3.54 -9.71 14.42
CA VAL A 157 4.09 -9.37 13.10
C VAL A 157 4.52 -7.90 13.00
N PRO A 158 3.63 -6.91 13.30
CA PRO A 158 4.04 -5.50 13.27
C PRO A 158 5.11 -5.18 14.31
N ILE A 159 5.08 -5.80 15.49
CA ILE A 159 6.07 -5.55 16.55
C ILE A 159 7.47 -5.95 16.08
N ILE A 160 7.62 -7.14 15.49
CA ILE A 160 8.91 -7.60 14.94
C ILE A 160 9.42 -6.63 13.87
N GLY A 161 8.56 -6.19 12.97
CA GLY A 161 8.94 -5.27 11.90
C GLY A 161 9.42 -3.92 12.43
N ILE A 162 8.67 -3.33 13.37
CA ILE A 162 9.05 -2.07 14.03
C ILE A 162 10.38 -2.22 14.77
N MET A 163 10.60 -3.33 15.48
CA MET A 163 11.86 -3.57 16.19
C MET A 163 13.03 -3.70 15.22
N LEU A 164 12.87 -4.46 14.12
CA LEU A 164 13.91 -4.57 13.09
C LEU A 164 14.19 -3.23 12.42
N GLY A 165 13.16 -2.45 12.11
CA GLY A 165 13.31 -1.10 11.58
C GLY A 165 14.04 -0.16 12.53
N ALA A 166 13.69 -0.18 13.81
CA ALA A 166 14.33 0.64 14.83
C ALA A 166 15.83 0.33 14.98
N VAL A 167 16.23 -0.96 14.90
CA VAL A 167 17.65 -1.35 14.92
C VAL A 167 18.39 -0.78 13.70
N VAL A 168 17.78 -0.84 12.52
CA VAL A 168 18.38 -0.31 11.29
C VAL A 168 18.47 1.22 11.32
N SER A 169 17.45 1.89 11.87
CA SER A 169 17.42 3.36 11.98
C SER A 169 18.43 3.91 13.02
N ALA A 170 18.96 3.05 13.87
CA ALA A 170 19.98 3.44 14.86
C ALA A 170 21.41 3.46 14.29
N VAL A 171 21.61 3.02 13.04
CA VAL A 171 22.89 3.01 12.32
C VAL A 171 23.08 4.27 11.51
#